data_e4bc96931647281138be2f5ee3e5f2b9
#
_entry.id   e4bc96931647281138be2f5ee3e5f2b9
#
_cell.length_a   1.000
_cell.length_b   1.000
_cell.length_c   1.000
_cell.angle_alpha   90.00
_cell.angle_beta   90.00
_cell.angle_gamma   90.00
#
_symmetry.space_group_name_H-M   'P 1'
#
loop_
_entity.id
_entity.type
_entity.pdbx_description
1 polymer ?
#
loop_
_entity_poly.entity_id
_entity_poly.type
_entity_poly.pdbx_seq_one_letter_code
_entity_poly.pdbx_strand_id
1 'polypeptide(L)'
;MALDWEQVIVDAADPSALGRWWAAALGWVVVNDAPDEYEIRPEQDRTPGLLFVPVPERKTVKNRLHLDFRPDDQQAEVTRLLSLGARRADIGQGEQPWVTMTDPEGNEFCVLGERRPS
;
A
#
# COMPACT_ATOMS: atom_id res chain seq x y z
N MET A 1 8.41 -20.08 17.24
CA MET A 1 8.65 -20.30 15.82
C MET A 1 9.95 -19.65 15.41
N ALA A 2 10.66 -20.25 14.46
CA ALA A 2 11.95 -19.76 14.01
C ALA A 2 11.83 -18.67 12.92
N LEU A 3 10.62 -18.42 12.40
CA LEU A 3 10.39 -17.41 11.36
C LEU A 3 9.34 -16.42 11.83
N ASP A 4 9.67 -15.14 11.72
CA ASP A 4 8.74 -14.04 11.98
C ASP A 4 8.61 -13.21 10.71
N TRP A 5 7.45 -12.66 10.48
CA TRP A 5 7.21 -11.82 9.31
C TRP A 5 7.67 -10.39 9.61
N GLU A 6 8.80 -10.02 9.04
CA GLU A 6 9.43 -8.73 9.32
C GLU A 6 8.79 -7.61 8.50
N GLN A 7 8.68 -7.81 7.16
CA GLN A 7 8.23 -6.72 6.30
C GLN A 7 7.90 -7.22 4.90
N VAL A 8 7.18 -6.37 4.18
CA VAL A 8 7.03 -6.48 2.73
C VAL A 8 7.97 -5.45 2.12
N ILE A 9 8.79 -5.86 1.17
CA ILE A 9 9.67 -4.94 0.43
C ILE A 9 8.95 -4.51 -0.83
N VAL A 10 8.90 -3.19 -1.04
CA VAL A 10 8.29 -2.59 -2.23
C VAL A 10 9.40 -1.93 -3.04
N ASP A 11 9.65 -2.46 -4.23
CA ASP A 11 10.59 -1.84 -5.16
C ASP A 11 9.96 -0.56 -5.71
N ALA A 12 10.71 0.53 -5.71
CA ALA A 12 10.16 1.84 -6.05
C ALA A 12 11.15 2.65 -6.86
N ALA A 13 10.64 3.44 -7.80
CA ALA A 13 11.48 4.41 -8.51
C ALA A 13 11.91 5.53 -7.57
N ASP A 14 11.02 5.94 -6.66
CA ASP A 14 11.32 6.96 -5.65
C ASP A 14 10.82 6.45 -4.29
N PRO A 15 11.68 5.72 -3.55
CA PRO A 15 11.26 5.12 -2.28
C PRO A 15 10.75 6.12 -1.25
N SER A 16 11.38 7.27 -1.12
CA SER A 16 10.96 8.27 -0.13
C SER A 16 9.59 8.83 -0.46
N ALA A 17 9.34 9.18 -1.71
CA ALA A 17 8.06 9.73 -2.12
C ALA A 17 6.94 8.69 -1.97
N LEU A 18 7.19 7.46 -2.42
CA LEU A 18 6.20 6.40 -2.33
C LEU A 18 5.95 6.01 -0.88
N GLY A 19 7.03 5.91 -0.08
CA GLY A 19 6.91 5.57 1.34
C GLY A 19 6.11 6.61 2.12
N ARG A 20 6.37 7.90 1.85
CA ARG A 20 5.59 8.98 2.49
C ARG A 20 4.12 8.91 2.10
N TRP A 21 3.84 8.58 0.85
CA TRP A 21 2.45 8.45 0.38
C TRP A 21 1.74 7.34 1.16
N TRP A 22 2.39 6.17 1.26
CA TRP A 22 1.79 5.04 1.98
C TRP A 22 1.65 5.32 3.47
N ALA A 23 2.62 6.02 4.07
CA ALA A 23 2.51 6.42 5.48
C ALA A 23 1.28 7.30 5.69
N ALA A 24 1.04 8.24 4.80
CA ALA A 24 -0.15 9.09 4.87
C ALA A 24 -1.44 8.28 4.64
N ALA A 25 -1.42 7.40 3.64
CA ALA A 25 -2.59 6.59 3.30
C ALA A 25 -3.00 5.67 4.46
N LEU A 26 -2.04 5.06 5.14
CA LEU A 26 -2.31 4.08 6.20
C LEU A 26 -2.30 4.68 7.60
N GLY A 27 -1.83 5.92 7.77
CA GLY A 27 -1.65 6.50 9.08
C GLY A 27 -0.54 5.82 9.87
N TRP A 28 0.49 5.32 9.17
CA TRP A 28 1.61 4.60 9.78
C TRP A 28 2.75 5.55 10.11
N VAL A 29 3.65 5.09 11.00
CA VAL A 29 4.80 5.89 11.42
C VAL A 29 6.01 5.54 10.58
N VAL A 30 6.88 6.54 10.36
CA VAL A 30 8.14 6.38 9.64
C VAL A 30 9.20 5.95 10.64
N VAL A 31 9.82 4.79 10.40
CA VAL A 31 10.84 4.26 11.31
C VAL A 31 12.24 4.31 10.70
N ASN A 32 12.36 4.50 9.39
CA ASN A 32 13.65 4.68 8.72
C ASN A 32 13.45 5.58 7.49
N ASP A 33 14.21 6.65 7.42
CA ASP A 33 14.17 7.61 6.31
C ASP A 33 15.62 7.84 5.85
N ALA A 34 16.19 6.82 5.20
CA ALA A 34 17.50 6.90 4.59
C ALA A 34 17.36 7.12 3.08
N PRO A 35 18.41 7.58 2.39
CA PRO A 35 18.32 7.84 0.95
C PRO A 35 17.93 6.63 0.11
N ASP A 36 18.31 5.43 0.54
CA ASP A 36 18.09 4.20 -0.21
C ASP A 36 17.13 3.23 0.50
N GLU A 37 16.51 3.66 1.59
CA GLU A 37 15.56 2.85 2.33
C GLU A 37 14.55 3.76 3.01
N TYR A 38 13.28 3.44 2.89
CA TYR A 38 12.22 4.17 3.58
C TYR A 38 11.30 3.13 4.19
N GLU A 39 11.23 3.07 5.52
CA GLU A 39 10.44 2.06 6.19
C GLU A 39 9.33 2.68 7.03
N ILE A 40 8.13 2.12 6.91
CA ILE A 40 6.98 2.53 7.73
C ILE A 40 6.40 1.31 8.43
N ARG A 41 5.80 1.55 9.60
CA ARG A 41 5.14 0.51 10.41
C ARG A 41 3.86 1.06 11.02
N PRO A 42 2.91 0.17 11.40
CA PRO A 42 1.72 0.63 12.12
C PRO A 42 2.06 1.40 13.39
N GLU A 43 3.07 0.93 14.12
CA GLU A 43 3.66 1.55 15.30
C GLU A 43 5.16 1.27 15.27
N GLN A 44 5.94 2.01 16.05
CA GLN A 44 7.40 1.94 16.04
C GLN A 44 7.92 0.49 16.14
N ASP A 45 7.33 -0.30 17.02
CA ASP A 45 7.83 -1.66 17.31
C ASP A 45 6.92 -2.75 16.75
N ARG A 46 6.01 -2.40 15.85
CA ARG A 46 5.02 -3.36 15.34
C ARG A 46 5.32 -3.79 13.92
N THR A 47 5.45 -5.10 13.72
CA THR A 47 5.67 -5.71 12.40
C THR A 47 4.47 -6.54 11.98
N PRO A 48 4.32 -6.83 10.66
CA PRO A 48 5.24 -6.47 9.58
C PRO A 48 5.12 -5.01 9.17
N GLY A 49 6.23 -4.47 8.66
CA GLY A 49 6.27 -3.14 8.08
C GLY A 49 6.27 -3.17 6.57
N LEU A 50 6.35 -1.99 5.95
CA LEU A 50 6.62 -1.83 4.53
C LEU A 50 7.96 -1.13 4.39
N LEU A 51 8.85 -1.71 3.59
CA LEU A 51 10.17 -1.15 3.31
C LEU A 51 10.27 -0.84 1.82
N PHE A 52 10.50 0.42 1.49
CA PHE A 52 10.58 0.89 0.11
C PHE A 52 12.06 1.03 -0.26
N VAL A 53 12.47 0.35 -1.34
CA VAL A 53 13.87 0.35 -1.79
C VAL A 53 13.95 0.74 -3.26
N PRO A 54 15.08 1.37 -3.70
CA PRO A 54 15.16 1.86 -5.05
C PRO A 54 15.42 0.77 -6.07
N VAL A 55 14.74 0.88 -7.22
CA VAL A 55 15.03 0.10 -8.40
C VAL A 55 15.03 1.05 -9.60
N PRO A 56 15.86 0.78 -10.64
CA PRO A 56 15.93 1.70 -11.78
C PRO A 56 14.71 1.62 -12.69
N GLU A 57 14.06 0.47 -12.76
CA GLU A 57 12.94 0.28 -13.67
C GLU A 57 11.62 0.72 -13.05
N ARG A 58 10.71 1.18 -13.89
CA ARG A 58 9.35 1.49 -13.48
C ARG A 58 8.49 0.25 -13.57
N LYS A 59 7.42 0.20 -12.78
CA LYS A 59 6.44 -0.87 -12.85
C LYS A 59 5.71 -0.80 -14.19
N THR A 60 5.72 -1.91 -14.95
CA THR A 60 5.07 -1.99 -16.26
C THR A 60 4.04 -3.12 -16.35
N VAL A 61 4.14 -4.14 -15.51
CA VAL A 61 3.22 -5.27 -15.53
C VAL A 61 2.44 -5.33 -14.22
N LYS A 62 1.33 -6.08 -14.23
CA LYS A 62 0.49 -6.24 -13.04
C LYS A 62 1.32 -6.87 -11.91
N ASN A 63 1.06 -6.42 -10.68
CA ASN A 63 1.69 -7.01 -9.49
C ASN A 63 1.36 -8.50 -9.39
N ARG A 64 2.35 -9.28 -8.97
CA ARG A 64 2.14 -10.70 -8.66
C ARG A 64 1.47 -10.87 -7.29
N LEU A 65 1.76 -9.94 -6.38
CA LEU A 65 1.13 -9.86 -5.08
C LEU A 65 0.48 -8.48 -4.95
N HIS A 66 -0.63 -8.39 -4.25
CA HIS A 66 -1.19 -7.09 -3.92
C HIS A 66 -1.70 -7.10 -2.49
N LEU A 67 -1.75 -5.92 -1.91
CA LEU A 67 -2.22 -5.74 -0.54
C LEU A 67 -3.72 -5.50 -0.55
N ASP A 68 -4.40 -6.09 0.41
CA ASP A 68 -5.83 -5.87 0.62
C ASP A 68 -6.03 -5.17 1.95
N PHE A 69 -6.88 -4.14 1.95
CA PHE A 69 -7.19 -3.38 3.15
C PHE A 69 -8.69 -3.45 3.43
N ARG A 70 -9.04 -3.66 4.70
CA ARG A 70 -10.44 -3.76 5.13
C ARG A 70 -10.86 -2.42 5.76
N PRO A 71 -11.74 -1.66 5.11
CA PRO A 71 -12.17 -0.36 5.65
C PRO A 71 -13.36 -0.52 6.59
N ASP A 72 -13.59 0.51 7.38
CA ASP A 72 -14.86 0.66 8.10
C ASP A 72 -15.95 1.17 7.16
N ASP A 73 -15.57 2.04 6.21
CA ASP A 73 -16.47 2.60 5.20
C ASP A 73 -15.71 2.64 3.87
N GLN A 74 -16.05 1.73 2.96
CA GLN A 74 -15.35 1.60 1.68
C GLN A 74 -15.41 2.87 0.85
N GLN A 75 -16.60 3.46 0.72
CA GLN A 75 -16.79 4.64 -0.13
C GLN A 75 -15.97 5.81 0.38
N ALA A 76 -15.98 6.03 1.70
CA ALA A 76 -15.23 7.11 2.31
C ALA A 76 -13.73 6.92 2.10
N GLU A 77 -13.22 5.70 2.25
CA GLU A 77 -11.80 5.43 2.09
C GLU A 77 -11.36 5.53 0.62
N VAL A 78 -12.16 5.07 -0.31
CA VAL A 78 -11.86 5.22 -1.74
C VAL A 78 -11.78 6.71 -2.10
N THR A 79 -12.73 7.51 -1.62
CA THR A 79 -12.74 8.96 -1.86
C THR A 79 -11.49 9.62 -1.27
N ARG A 80 -11.11 9.25 -0.05
CA ARG A 80 -9.91 9.78 0.61
C ARG A 80 -8.65 9.43 -0.17
N LEU A 81 -8.51 8.17 -0.60
CA LEU A 81 -7.33 7.71 -1.35
C LEU A 81 -7.25 8.40 -2.71
N LEU A 82 -8.38 8.59 -3.40
CA LEU A 82 -8.39 9.36 -4.64
C LEU A 82 -7.89 10.78 -4.42
N SER A 83 -8.28 11.42 -3.32
CA SER A 83 -7.82 12.77 -3.01
C SER A 83 -6.33 12.82 -2.69
N LEU A 84 -5.74 11.71 -2.26
CA LEU A 84 -4.30 11.61 -2.03
C LEU A 84 -3.51 11.28 -3.31
N GLY A 85 -4.19 10.99 -4.42
CA GLY A 85 -3.52 10.73 -5.68
C GLY A 85 -3.56 9.29 -6.16
N ALA A 86 -4.21 8.39 -5.43
CA ALA A 86 -4.45 7.03 -5.91
C ALA A 86 -5.44 7.09 -7.08
N ARG A 87 -5.45 6.04 -7.88
CA ARG A 87 -6.38 5.92 -9.02
C ARG A 87 -7.12 4.61 -8.92
N ARG A 88 -8.33 4.57 -9.48
CA ARG A 88 -9.02 3.30 -9.67
C ARG A 88 -8.33 2.53 -10.79
N ALA A 89 -8.27 1.22 -10.65
CA ALA A 89 -7.66 0.36 -11.64
C ALA A 89 -8.68 -0.66 -12.14
N ASP A 90 -8.68 -0.88 -13.46
CA ASP A 90 -9.45 -1.94 -14.08
C ASP A 90 -8.47 -3.00 -14.55
N ILE A 91 -8.48 -4.14 -13.89
CA ILE A 91 -7.61 -5.28 -14.23
C ILE A 91 -8.43 -6.46 -14.72
N GLY A 92 -9.65 -6.19 -15.23
CA GLY A 92 -10.51 -7.21 -15.80
C GLY A 92 -11.32 -8.02 -14.80
N GLN A 93 -11.41 -7.55 -13.55
CA GLN A 93 -12.11 -8.29 -12.49
C GLN A 93 -13.64 -8.16 -12.57
N GLY A 94 -14.17 -7.21 -13.38
CA GLY A 94 -15.59 -6.94 -13.45
C GLY A 94 -16.13 -6.30 -12.18
N GLU A 95 -17.42 -6.48 -11.92
CA GLU A 95 -18.04 -5.97 -10.70
C GLU A 95 -17.74 -6.90 -9.53
N GLN A 96 -17.11 -6.35 -8.50
CA GLN A 96 -16.70 -7.10 -7.33
C GLN A 96 -16.99 -6.28 -6.07
N PRO A 97 -17.09 -6.94 -4.90
CA PRO A 97 -17.30 -6.18 -3.66
C PRO A 97 -16.10 -5.35 -3.22
N TRP A 98 -14.93 -5.59 -3.81
CA TRP A 98 -13.73 -4.79 -3.54
C TRP A 98 -13.48 -3.78 -4.65
N VAL A 99 -12.70 -2.74 -4.36
CA VAL A 99 -12.27 -1.74 -5.34
C VAL A 99 -10.77 -1.86 -5.51
N THR A 100 -10.32 -2.11 -6.75
CA THR A 100 -8.91 -2.14 -7.07
C THR A 100 -8.43 -0.73 -7.39
N MET A 101 -7.31 -0.33 -6.80
CA MET A 101 -6.72 0.98 -6.99
C MET A 101 -5.23 0.83 -7.27
N THR A 102 -4.61 1.92 -7.69
CA THR A 102 -3.15 1.97 -7.84
C THR A 102 -2.59 3.11 -7.01
N ASP A 103 -1.38 2.88 -6.46
CA ASP A 103 -0.63 3.93 -5.78
C ASP A 103 0.06 4.83 -6.81
N PRO A 104 0.78 5.89 -6.38
CA PRO A 104 1.42 6.81 -7.34
C PRO A 104 2.42 6.19 -8.30
N GLU A 105 2.97 5.03 -7.97
CA GLU A 105 3.87 4.32 -8.88
C GLU A 105 3.19 3.20 -9.65
N GLY A 106 1.85 3.08 -9.55
CA GLY A 106 1.08 2.12 -10.31
C GLY A 106 0.93 0.75 -9.68
N ASN A 107 1.31 0.59 -8.41
CA ASN A 107 1.13 -0.69 -7.72
C ASN A 107 -0.34 -0.90 -7.39
N GLU A 108 -0.89 -2.04 -7.80
CA GLU A 108 -2.29 -2.38 -7.51
C GLU A 108 -2.46 -2.78 -6.06
N PHE A 109 -3.55 -2.31 -5.46
CA PHE A 109 -4.00 -2.75 -4.14
C PHE A 109 -5.51 -2.70 -4.11
N CYS A 110 -6.12 -3.35 -3.12
CA CYS A 110 -7.58 -3.44 -3.04
C CYS A 110 -8.10 -2.86 -1.73
N VAL A 111 -9.21 -2.15 -1.86
CA VAL A 111 -10.03 -1.73 -0.71
C VAL A 111 -11.22 -2.68 -0.69
N LEU A 112 -11.28 -3.53 0.31
CA LEU A 112 -12.32 -4.55 0.42
C LEU A 112 -13.64 -3.93 0.85
N GLY A 113 -14.70 -4.73 0.85
CA GLY A 113 -15.97 -4.27 1.39
C GLY A 113 -15.87 -3.98 2.88
N GLU A 114 -16.89 -3.29 3.42
CA GLU A 114 -16.88 -2.88 4.82
C GLU A 114 -16.71 -4.08 5.76
N ARG A 115 -16.07 -3.81 6.90
CA ARG A 115 -15.97 -4.77 7.97
C ARG A 115 -17.39 -5.09 8.47
N ARG A 116 -17.71 -6.38 8.55
CA ARG A 116 -19.03 -6.79 9.03
C ARG A 116 -19.08 -6.68 10.55
N PRO A 117 -20.20 -6.20 11.11
CA PRO A 117 -20.38 -6.28 12.55
C PRO A 117 -20.40 -7.76 12.98
N SER A 118 -19.74 -8.04 14.08
CA SER A 118 -19.67 -9.40 14.63
C SER A 118 -20.85 -9.69 15.54
#